data_bf1619584b7e92f83b85445a5df472df
#
_entry.id   bf1619584b7e92f83b85445a5df472df
#
_cell.length_a   1.000
_cell.length_b   1.000
_cell.length_c   1.000
_cell.angle_alpha   90.00
_cell.angle_beta   90.00
_cell.angle_gamma   90.00
#
_symmetry.space_group_name_H-M   'P 1'
#
loop_
_entity.id
_entity.type
_entity.pdbx_description
1 polymer ?
#
loop_
_entity_poly.entity_id
_entity_poly.type
_entity_poly.pdbx_seq_one_letter_code
_entity_poly.pdbx_strand_id
1 'polypeptide(L)'
;TQNCSGGTATCTEKAKCAVCGAEYGDVLGHDFTTSWTHDDNEHWKQCSRCDKKDDVGPHTWDNGTITTAPTCTKAGEETYSCTKCGATKIEPIPATGHRWKSEWTSDATHHWHECANESCDVTDNAGKNGYAEHSGGKATCKDKAICEICGDSYGSLDPNNHTDLKHIDAKA
;
A
#
# COMPACT_ATOMS: atom_id res chain seq x y z
N THR A 1 30.73 -31.04 61.50
CA THR A 1 30.06 -31.05 60.17
C THR A 1 30.10 -29.65 59.61
N GLN A 2 31.00 -29.42 58.64
CA GLN A 2 31.02 -28.12 57.95
C GLN A 2 29.80 -28.08 57.01
N ASN A 3 28.95 -27.05 57.22
CA ASN A 3 27.85 -26.81 56.30
C ASN A 3 28.39 -26.26 54.98
N CYS A 4 28.00 -26.87 53.87
CA CYS A 4 28.34 -26.35 52.55
C CYS A 4 27.77 -24.94 52.35
N SER A 5 28.59 -24.03 51.88
CA SER A 5 28.21 -22.63 51.59
C SER A 5 29.02 -22.04 50.44
N GLY A 6 28.56 -20.96 49.86
CA GLY A 6 29.17 -20.32 48.70
C GLY A 6 28.79 -21.01 47.38
N GLY A 7 29.08 -20.35 46.28
CA GLY A 7 28.62 -20.76 44.95
C GLY A 7 27.15 -20.47 44.72
N THR A 8 26.72 -20.55 43.46
CA THR A 8 25.36 -20.26 43.06
C THR A 8 24.85 -21.39 42.16
N ALA A 9 23.67 -21.91 42.46
CA ALA A 9 23.01 -22.86 41.55
C ALA A 9 22.57 -22.14 40.27
N THR A 10 22.59 -22.86 39.18
CA THR A 10 22.07 -22.44 37.86
C THR A 10 20.76 -23.14 37.54
N CYS A 11 20.19 -22.88 36.40
CA CYS A 11 18.99 -23.59 35.96
C CYS A 11 19.16 -25.10 35.92
N THR A 12 20.38 -25.58 35.65
CA THR A 12 20.69 -26.98 35.37
C THR A 12 21.75 -27.58 36.30
N GLU A 13 22.50 -26.75 37.02
CA GLU A 13 23.59 -27.21 37.92
C GLU A 13 23.30 -26.77 39.36
N LYS A 14 23.64 -27.65 40.28
CA LYS A 14 23.61 -27.37 41.72
C LYS A 14 24.71 -26.40 42.12
N ALA A 15 24.53 -25.72 43.22
CA ALA A 15 25.59 -24.88 43.78
C ALA A 15 26.79 -25.78 44.20
N LYS A 16 28.03 -25.28 44.03
CA LYS A 16 29.25 -25.93 44.43
C LYS A 16 29.80 -25.22 45.68
N CYS A 17 30.08 -26.03 46.72
CA CYS A 17 30.64 -25.51 47.94
C CYS A 17 32.02 -24.88 47.69
N ALA A 18 32.19 -23.64 48.10
CA ALA A 18 33.44 -22.90 47.91
C ALA A 18 34.61 -23.49 48.66
N VAL A 19 34.37 -24.30 49.69
CA VAL A 19 35.42 -24.89 50.56
C VAL A 19 35.84 -26.27 50.08
N CYS A 20 34.90 -27.13 49.72
CA CYS A 20 35.20 -28.55 49.38
C CYS A 20 34.85 -28.95 47.97
N GLY A 21 34.23 -28.08 47.17
CA GLY A 21 33.83 -28.33 45.77
C GLY A 21 32.62 -29.26 45.63
N ALA A 22 32.05 -29.79 46.74
CA ALA A 22 30.89 -30.68 46.68
C ALA A 22 29.64 -29.93 46.23
N GLU A 23 28.82 -30.59 45.41
CA GLU A 23 27.52 -30.08 45.02
C GLU A 23 26.52 -30.15 46.20
N TYR A 24 25.71 -29.10 46.36
CA TYR A 24 24.67 -29.05 47.37
C TYR A 24 23.44 -28.26 46.91
N GLY A 25 22.34 -28.44 47.62
CA GLY A 25 21.06 -27.82 47.27
C GLY A 25 20.44 -28.41 45.97
N ASP A 26 19.51 -27.74 45.42
CA ASP A 26 18.81 -28.11 44.19
C ASP A 26 19.14 -27.14 43.05
N VAL A 27 18.98 -27.62 41.81
CA VAL A 27 19.04 -26.77 40.61
C VAL A 27 17.86 -25.79 40.66
N LEU A 28 18.04 -24.59 40.11
CA LEU A 28 16.99 -23.57 40.10
C LEU A 28 15.83 -23.89 39.13
N GLY A 29 16.08 -24.77 38.16
CA GLY A 29 15.16 -25.01 37.04
C GLY A 29 15.07 -23.81 36.08
N HIS A 30 14.32 -23.96 35.02
CA HIS A 30 14.03 -22.85 34.12
C HIS A 30 12.79 -22.11 34.57
N ASP A 31 12.82 -20.78 34.48
CA ASP A 31 11.73 -19.87 34.79
C ASP A 31 11.44 -19.06 33.51
N PHE A 32 10.53 -19.59 32.70
CA PHE A 32 10.20 -18.98 31.44
C PHE A 32 9.23 -17.81 31.62
N THR A 33 9.48 -16.72 30.89
CA THR A 33 8.62 -15.54 30.89
C THR A 33 7.23 -15.87 30.37
N THR A 34 6.23 -15.17 30.85
CA THR A 34 4.86 -15.24 30.30
C THR A 34 4.75 -14.49 28.98
N SER A 35 5.60 -13.48 28.79
CA SER A 35 5.68 -12.68 27.57
C SER A 35 6.48 -13.42 26.51
N TRP A 36 6.08 -13.23 25.25
CA TRP A 36 6.79 -13.73 24.10
C TRP A 36 7.96 -12.83 23.74
N THR A 37 9.07 -13.44 23.38
CA THR A 37 10.21 -12.83 22.69
C THR A 37 10.18 -13.30 21.24
N HIS A 38 10.63 -12.48 20.31
CA HIS A 38 10.65 -12.83 18.89
C HIS A 38 11.82 -12.16 18.16
N ASP A 39 12.14 -12.71 17.01
CA ASP A 39 12.94 -12.10 15.96
C ASP A 39 12.10 -12.09 14.65
N ASP A 40 12.72 -11.89 13.50
CA ASP A 40 12.03 -11.82 12.20
C ASP A 40 11.44 -13.17 11.75
N ASN A 41 11.89 -14.30 12.31
CA ASN A 41 11.54 -15.63 11.84
C ASN A 41 10.68 -16.42 12.82
N GLU A 42 10.95 -16.25 14.12
CA GLU A 42 10.38 -17.09 15.15
C GLU A 42 10.04 -16.34 16.44
N HIS A 43 9.23 -16.97 17.28
CA HIS A 43 8.94 -16.51 18.62
C HIS A 43 9.24 -17.60 19.63
N TRP A 44 9.50 -17.21 20.89
CA TRP A 44 9.79 -18.11 22.01
C TRP A 44 9.49 -17.47 23.35
N LYS A 45 9.48 -18.29 24.39
CA LYS A 45 9.52 -17.83 25.78
C LYS A 45 10.93 -17.93 26.29
N GLN A 46 11.46 -16.83 26.81
CA GLN A 46 12.84 -16.75 27.31
C GLN A 46 12.89 -17.14 28.78
N CYS A 47 13.88 -17.97 29.15
CA CYS A 47 14.17 -18.17 30.58
C CYS A 47 14.73 -16.89 31.19
N SER A 48 14.21 -16.49 32.36
CA SER A 48 14.65 -15.29 33.08
C SER A 48 16.07 -15.37 33.66
N ARG A 49 16.63 -16.60 33.69
CA ARG A 49 17.91 -16.90 34.38
C ARG A 49 19.00 -17.37 33.43
N CYS A 50 18.68 -17.78 32.20
CA CYS A 50 19.64 -18.27 31.22
C CYS A 50 19.11 -18.10 29.80
N ASP A 51 19.92 -18.49 28.81
CA ASP A 51 19.59 -18.34 27.40
C ASP A 51 18.65 -19.44 26.86
N LYS A 52 18.10 -20.30 27.74
CA LYS A 52 17.17 -21.34 27.29
C LYS A 52 15.87 -20.74 26.80
N LYS A 53 15.49 -21.15 25.60
CA LYS A 53 14.21 -20.83 24.95
C LYS A 53 13.24 -21.99 25.15
N ASP A 54 11.95 -21.69 25.26
CA ASP A 54 10.85 -22.63 25.30
C ASP A 54 9.76 -22.19 24.35
N ASP A 55 8.91 -23.11 23.90
CA ASP A 55 7.80 -22.88 22.98
C ASP A 55 8.24 -22.16 21.69
N VAL A 56 9.42 -22.54 21.19
CA VAL A 56 10.02 -21.94 19.97
C VAL A 56 9.21 -22.38 18.75
N GLY A 57 8.82 -21.43 17.93
CA GLY A 57 8.10 -21.71 16.70
C GLY A 57 8.04 -20.53 15.73
N PRO A 58 7.73 -20.79 14.46
CA PRO A 58 7.56 -19.74 13.46
C PRO A 58 6.36 -18.85 13.79
N HIS A 59 6.36 -17.64 13.26
CA HIS A 59 5.21 -16.74 13.38
C HIS A 59 3.96 -17.35 12.74
N THR A 60 2.85 -17.21 13.43
CA THR A 60 1.51 -17.54 12.91
C THR A 60 0.79 -16.23 12.64
N TRP A 61 0.79 -15.82 11.38
CA TRP A 61 0.21 -14.56 10.95
C TRP A 61 -1.32 -14.63 10.92
N ASP A 62 -1.96 -13.52 11.25
CA ASP A 62 -3.40 -13.30 11.06
C ASP A 62 -3.74 -13.16 9.55
N ASN A 63 -4.98 -12.77 9.26
CA ASN A 63 -5.45 -12.60 7.87
C ASN A 63 -4.98 -11.31 7.20
N GLY A 64 -4.19 -10.50 7.90
CA GLY A 64 -3.74 -9.19 7.42
C GLY A 64 -4.84 -8.12 7.48
N THR A 65 -4.38 -6.88 7.46
CA THR A 65 -5.25 -5.70 7.38
C THR A 65 -4.62 -4.70 6.43
N ILE A 66 -5.40 -4.19 5.48
CA ILE A 66 -4.94 -3.12 4.60
C ILE A 66 -4.72 -1.85 5.43
N THR A 67 -3.48 -1.46 5.62
CA THR A 67 -3.10 -0.25 6.34
C THR A 67 -2.95 0.96 5.43
N THR A 68 -2.60 0.71 4.17
CA THR A 68 -2.56 1.74 3.12
C THR A 68 -3.21 1.15 1.87
N ALA A 69 -4.33 1.72 1.43
CA ALA A 69 -4.99 1.28 0.21
C ALA A 69 -4.15 1.64 -1.03
N PRO A 70 -4.00 0.75 -2.02
CA PRO A 70 -3.34 1.07 -3.26
C PRO A 70 -4.16 2.07 -4.08
N THR A 71 -3.45 2.92 -4.84
CA THR A 71 -4.05 3.79 -5.86
C THR A 71 -3.71 3.28 -7.25
N CYS A 72 -4.11 4.02 -8.28
CA CYS A 72 -3.74 3.64 -9.66
C CYS A 72 -2.23 3.64 -9.88
N THR A 73 -1.51 4.55 -9.24
CA THR A 73 -0.06 4.74 -9.47
C THR A 73 0.82 4.32 -8.29
N LYS A 74 0.25 4.17 -7.10
CA LYS A 74 1.01 3.87 -5.87
C LYS A 74 0.59 2.53 -5.29
N ALA A 75 1.59 1.76 -4.86
CA ALA A 75 1.37 0.56 -4.07
C ALA A 75 0.74 0.89 -2.72
N GLY A 76 -0.10 0.00 -2.25
CA GLY A 76 -0.61 -0.03 -0.89
C GLY A 76 0.21 -0.92 0.02
N GLU A 77 -0.24 -1.07 1.26
CA GLU A 77 0.41 -1.89 2.28
C GLU A 77 -0.62 -2.72 3.03
N GLU A 78 -0.31 -3.98 3.25
CA GLU A 78 -1.05 -4.88 4.11
C GLU A 78 -0.17 -5.29 5.29
N THR A 79 -0.66 -5.11 6.50
CA THR A 79 0.05 -5.43 7.74
C THR A 79 -0.53 -6.70 8.34
N TYR A 80 0.34 -7.64 8.64
CA TYR A 80 0.04 -8.90 9.33
C TYR A 80 0.61 -8.86 10.73
N SER A 81 -0.11 -9.45 11.70
CA SER A 81 0.33 -9.57 13.08
C SER A 81 0.43 -11.04 13.48
N CYS A 82 1.51 -11.39 14.17
CA CYS A 82 1.63 -12.73 14.74
C CYS A 82 0.64 -12.88 15.89
N THR A 83 -0.24 -13.88 15.80
CA THR A 83 -1.31 -14.12 16.77
C THR A 83 -0.82 -14.53 18.17
N LYS A 84 0.46 -14.94 18.29
CA LYS A 84 1.06 -15.32 19.56
C LYS A 84 1.92 -14.21 20.18
N CYS A 85 2.83 -13.64 19.42
CA CYS A 85 3.84 -12.71 19.97
C CYS A 85 3.58 -11.23 19.63
N GLY A 86 2.64 -10.94 18.70
CA GLY A 86 2.35 -9.58 18.27
C GLY A 86 3.39 -8.97 17.32
N ALA A 87 4.40 -9.72 16.87
CA ALA A 87 5.32 -9.29 15.82
C ALA A 87 4.52 -8.91 14.56
N THR A 88 4.96 -7.91 13.83
CA THR A 88 4.28 -7.45 12.62
C THR A 88 5.17 -7.58 11.40
N LYS A 89 4.57 -7.88 10.24
CA LYS A 89 5.20 -7.77 8.92
C LYS A 89 4.32 -6.96 7.99
N ILE A 90 4.94 -6.27 7.05
CA ILE A 90 4.24 -5.49 6.03
C ILE A 90 4.53 -6.10 4.67
N GLU A 91 3.48 -6.32 3.88
CA GLU A 91 3.58 -6.75 2.49
C GLU A 91 2.98 -5.68 1.57
N PRO A 92 3.66 -5.37 0.43
CA PRO A 92 3.14 -4.38 -0.50
C PRO A 92 1.97 -4.96 -1.30
N ILE A 93 0.91 -4.16 -1.45
CA ILE A 93 -0.19 -4.41 -2.37
C ILE A 93 0.15 -3.68 -3.67
N PRO A 94 0.22 -4.36 -4.83
CA PRO A 94 0.52 -3.69 -6.09
C PRO A 94 -0.44 -2.54 -6.40
N ALA A 95 0.06 -1.48 -7.06
CA ALA A 95 -0.78 -0.43 -7.61
C ALA A 95 -1.84 -1.04 -8.56
N THR A 96 -3.05 -0.49 -8.53
CA THR A 96 -4.19 -1.05 -9.29
C THR A 96 -4.10 -0.82 -10.80
N GLY A 97 -3.26 0.12 -11.22
CA GLY A 97 -3.23 0.60 -12.60
C GLY A 97 -4.47 1.42 -12.94
N HIS A 98 -4.52 1.91 -14.17
CA HIS A 98 -5.66 2.65 -14.68
C HIS A 98 -6.59 1.76 -15.49
N ARG A 99 -7.88 1.98 -15.33
CA ARG A 99 -8.93 1.44 -16.19
C ARG A 99 -9.63 2.61 -16.88
N TRP A 100 -9.20 2.98 -18.06
CA TRP A 100 -9.73 4.11 -18.80
C TRP A 100 -11.14 3.83 -19.33
N LYS A 101 -12.04 4.83 -19.19
CA LYS A 101 -13.36 4.78 -19.81
C LYS A 101 -13.23 4.85 -21.33
N SER A 102 -14.17 4.27 -22.05
CA SER A 102 -14.25 4.38 -23.51
C SER A 102 -14.81 5.72 -23.96
N GLU A 103 -15.62 6.34 -23.11
CA GLU A 103 -16.23 7.64 -23.36
C GLU A 103 -15.20 8.76 -23.20
N TRP A 104 -15.28 9.73 -24.08
CA TRP A 104 -14.51 10.96 -23.96
C TRP A 104 -15.09 11.87 -22.89
N THR A 105 -14.25 12.47 -22.10
CA THR A 105 -14.51 13.63 -21.25
C THR A 105 -13.85 14.82 -21.90
N SER A 106 -14.47 16.00 -21.85
CA SER A 106 -13.95 17.21 -22.45
C SER A 106 -14.17 18.44 -21.60
N ASP A 107 -13.38 19.48 -21.87
CA ASP A 107 -13.61 20.84 -21.43
C ASP A 107 -13.70 21.77 -22.66
N ALA A 108 -13.60 23.07 -22.47
CA ALA A 108 -13.71 24.05 -23.57
C ALA A 108 -12.57 23.92 -24.63
N THR A 109 -11.46 23.28 -24.27
CA THR A 109 -10.22 23.28 -25.07
C THR A 109 -9.64 21.89 -25.32
N HIS A 110 -9.89 20.93 -24.44
CA HIS A 110 -9.28 19.60 -24.49
C HIS A 110 -10.27 18.47 -24.31
N HIS A 111 -9.87 17.27 -24.69
CA HIS A 111 -10.56 16.02 -24.43
C HIS A 111 -9.58 14.98 -23.86
N TRP A 112 -10.11 14.00 -23.12
CA TRP A 112 -9.36 12.90 -22.51
C TRP A 112 -10.29 11.74 -22.13
N HIS A 113 -9.71 10.59 -21.79
CA HIS A 113 -10.45 9.52 -21.13
C HIS A 113 -10.21 9.57 -19.61
N GLU A 114 -11.26 9.51 -18.82
CA GLU A 114 -11.19 9.38 -17.38
C GLU A 114 -10.89 7.95 -16.93
N CYS A 115 -10.20 7.82 -15.82
CA CYS A 115 -10.08 6.53 -15.14
C CYS A 115 -11.40 6.16 -14.46
N ALA A 116 -11.81 4.91 -14.61
CA ALA A 116 -13.01 4.37 -13.95
C ALA A 116 -12.77 3.92 -12.51
N ASN A 117 -11.52 3.89 -12.04
CA ASN A 117 -11.20 3.50 -10.66
C ASN A 117 -11.45 4.67 -9.72
N GLU A 118 -12.22 4.44 -8.64
CA GLU A 118 -12.52 5.47 -7.63
C GLU A 118 -11.26 5.96 -6.88
N SER A 119 -10.25 5.09 -6.74
CA SER A 119 -8.96 5.40 -6.11
C SER A 119 -7.93 5.98 -7.07
N CYS A 120 -8.36 6.53 -8.23
CA CYS A 120 -7.42 7.12 -9.18
C CYS A 120 -6.81 8.40 -8.61
N ASP A 121 -5.50 8.44 -8.59
CA ASP A 121 -4.69 9.54 -8.05
C ASP A 121 -4.10 10.45 -9.13
N VAL A 122 -4.55 10.33 -10.38
CA VAL A 122 -4.19 11.23 -11.48
C VAL A 122 -4.97 12.53 -11.36
N THR A 123 -4.26 13.61 -11.08
CA THR A 123 -4.82 14.96 -10.93
C THR A 123 -4.32 15.93 -11.99
N ASP A 124 -3.25 15.60 -12.68
CA ASP A 124 -2.66 16.42 -13.73
C ASP A 124 -3.05 15.95 -15.15
N ASN A 125 -2.84 16.81 -16.13
CA ASN A 125 -3.18 16.52 -17.51
C ASN A 125 -2.23 15.49 -18.16
N ALA A 126 -0.99 15.41 -17.69
CA ALA A 126 0.00 14.45 -18.21
C ALA A 126 -0.36 13.00 -17.89
N GLY A 127 -1.08 12.78 -16.78
CA GLY A 127 -1.54 11.46 -16.38
C GLY A 127 -2.87 11.02 -17.00
N LYS A 128 -3.59 11.91 -17.70
CA LYS A 128 -4.86 11.60 -18.37
C LYS A 128 -4.61 10.88 -19.70
N ASN A 129 -5.38 9.85 -19.97
CA ASN A 129 -5.24 9.11 -21.23
C ASN A 129 -5.89 9.88 -22.41
N GLY A 130 -5.12 10.06 -23.47
CA GLY A 130 -5.58 10.75 -24.66
C GLY A 130 -5.81 12.26 -24.47
N TYR A 131 -5.21 12.88 -23.46
CA TYR A 131 -5.32 14.31 -23.23
C TYR A 131 -4.74 15.10 -24.42
N ALA A 132 -5.59 15.78 -25.14
CA ALA A 132 -5.21 16.57 -26.32
C ALA A 132 -6.19 17.74 -26.53
N GLU A 133 -5.71 18.76 -27.24
CA GLU A 133 -6.58 19.85 -27.69
C GLU A 133 -7.64 19.35 -28.68
N HIS A 134 -8.78 20.00 -28.71
CA HIS A 134 -9.79 19.76 -29.73
C HIS A 134 -9.25 20.08 -31.12
N SER A 135 -9.56 19.25 -32.09
CA SER A 135 -9.10 19.41 -33.46
C SER A 135 -10.12 18.97 -34.49
N GLY A 136 -9.94 19.45 -35.73
CA GLY A 136 -10.84 19.17 -36.84
C GLY A 136 -12.10 20.03 -36.82
N GLY A 137 -12.95 19.78 -37.79
CA GLY A 137 -14.16 20.56 -37.99
C GLY A 137 -13.91 22.02 -38.43
N LYS A 138 -14.98 22.72 -38.71
CA LYS A 138 -14.92 24.17 -39.02
C LYS A 138 -16.09 24.89 -38.37
N ALA A 139 -15.79 25.98 -37.67
CA ALA A 139 -16.83 26.86 -37.17
C ALA A 139 -17.53 27.59 -38.31
N THR A 140 -18.79 27.91 -38.10
CA THR A 140 -19.58 28.79 -38.97
C THR A 140 -20.03 30.06 -38.23
N CYS A 141 -20.74 30.93 -38.88
CA CYS A 141 -21.32 32.10 -38.20
C CYS A 141 -22.44 31.71 -37.19
N LYS A 142 -22.92 30.46 -37.23
CA LYS A 142 -23.99 29.96 -36.37
C LYS A 142 -23.54 28.87 -35.41
N ASP A 143 -22.60 28.04 -35.86
CA ASP A 143 -22.20 26.85 -35.12
C ASP A 143 -20.68 26.84 -34.86
N LYS A 144 -20.29 26.40 -33.69
CA LYS A 144 -18.89 26.17 -33.34
C LYS A 144 -18.33 24.99 -34.11
N ALA A 145 -17.00 24.89 -34.21
CA ALA A 145 -16.35 23.68 -34.74
C ALA A 145 -16.69 22.46 -33.88
N ILE A 146 -16.82 21.30 -34.52
CA ILE A 146 -17.01 20.02 -33.85
C ILE A 146 -15.68 19.26 -33.88
N CYS A 147 -15.20 18.84 -32.72
CA CYS A 147 -13.99 18.02 -32.62
C CYS A 147 -14.21 16.67 -33.32
N GLU A 148 -13.35 16.29 -34.23
CA GLU A 148 -13.47 15.04 -34.98
C GLU A 148 -13.15 13.79 -34.15
N ILE A 149 -12.55 13.99 -32.96
CA ILE A 149 -12.15 12.91 -32.05
C ILE A 149 -13.23 12.64 -31.00
N CYS A 150 -13.65 13.65 -30.25
CA CYS A 150 -14.61 13.47 -29.16
C CYS A 150 -16.05 13.84 -29.53
N GLY A 151 -16.27 14.56 -30.63
CA GLY A 151 -17.59 14.97 -31.09
C GLY A 151 -18.14 16.26 -30.41
N ASP A 152 -17.41 16.86 -29.50
CA ASP A 152 -17.87 18.05 -28.78
C ASP A 152 -17.59 19.33 -29.57
N SER A 153 -18.44 20.33 -29.37
CA SER A 153 -18.28 21.66 -29.97
C SER A 153 -17.24 22.47 -29.22
N TYR A 154 -16.34 23.14 -29.92
CA TYR A 154 -15.25 23.90 -29.33
C TYR A 154 -14.96 25.21 -30.07
N GLY A 155 -14.14 26.07 -29.44
CA GLY A 155 -13.69 27.32 -30.03
C GLY A 155 -14.81 28.37 -30.09
N SER A 156 -14.65 29.33 -31.01
CA SER A 156 -15.57 30.43 -31.27
C SER A 156 -16.26 30.27 -32.62
N LEU A 157 -17.40 30.96 -32.80
CA LEU A 157 -18.04 31.07 -34.09
C LEU A 157 -17.13 31.83 -35.08
N ASP A 158 -17.19 31.43 -36.36
CA ASP A 158 -16.51 32.16 -37.42
C ASP A 158 -17.51 33.05 -38.16
N PRO A 159 -17.54 34.38 -37.88
CA PRO A 159 -18.51 35.31 -38.47
C PRO A 159 -18.37 35.44 -40.01
N ASN A 160 -17.23 34.97 -40.56
CA ASN A 160 -16.99 35.08 -42.01
C ASN A 160 -17.31 33.77 -42.77
N ASN A 161 -17.58 32.69 -42.07
CA ASN A 161 -17.91 31.40 -42.68
C ASN A 161 -19.45 31.21 -42.73
N HIS A 162 -20.03 31.59 -43.87
CA HIS A 162 -21.45 31.43 -44.15
C HIS A 162 -21.68 30.26 -45.07
N THR A 163 -22.15 29.13 -44.60
CA THR A 163 -22.37 27.90 -45.36
C THR A 163 -23.70 27.92 -46.17
N ASP A 164 -24.64 28.78 -45.84
CA ASP A 164 -26.00 28.78 -46.41
C ASP A 164 -26.41 30.09 -47.15
N LEU A 165 -25.46 30.86 -47.64
CA LEU A 165 -25.80 31.98 -48.50
C LEU A 165 -26.35 31.46 -49.83
N LYS A 166 -27.66 31.31 -49.93
CA LYS A 166 -28.31 31.31 -51.24
C LYS A 166 -28.04 32.66 -51.89
N HIS A 167 -27.34 32.60 -53.03
CA HIS A 167 -27.18 33.76 -53.85
C HIS A 167 -28.58 34.25 -54.26
N ILE A 168 -29.01 35.37 -53.66
CA ILE A 168 -30.23 36.06 -54.10
C ILE A 168 -29.78 36.90 -55.26
N ASP A 169 -30.01 36.42 -56.49
CA ASP A 169 -29.82 37.22 -57.66
C ASP A 169 -30.70 38.48 -57.52
N ALA A 170 -30.05 39.63 -57.41
CA ALA A 170 -30.71 40.92 -57.46
C ALA A 170 -31.32 41.00 -58.86
N LYS A 171 -32.65 40.81 -58.99
CA LYS A 171 -33.35 41.19 -60.20
C LYS A 171 -33.24 42.71 -60.31
N ALA A 172 -32.62 43.13 -61.43
CA ALA A 172 -32.61 44.51 -61.91
C ALA A 172 -34.01 44.96 -62.27
#